data_af65e7885a076c2d1634d9b42e6a735a
#
_entry.id   af65e7885a076c2d1634d9b42e6a735a
#
_cell.length_a   1.000
_cell.length_b   1.000
_cell.length_c   1.000
_cell.angle_alpha   90.00
_cell.angle_beta   90.00
_cell.angle_gamma   90.00
#
_symmetry.space_group_name_H-M   'P 1'
#
loop_
_entity.id
_entity.type
_entity.pdbx_description
1 polymer ?
#
loop_
_entity_poly.entity_id
_entity_poly.type
_entity_poly.pdbx_seq_one_letter_code
_entity_poly.pdbx_strand_id
1 'polypeptide(L)' 'MKDVNDLMQAILEMDAAQRRESEKARLERSAQLAALDEQKQKIIAECDAREKSESDAAARAAEEGNAAALAALETQR' A
#
# COMPACT_ATOMS: atom_id res chain seq x y z
N MET A 1 -41.32 -33.93 20.21
CA MET A 1 -40.24 -33.68 21.18
C MET A 1 -38.90 -34.03 20.54
N LYS A 2 -37.97 -33.11 20.54
CA LYS A 2 -36.63 -33.35 19.99
C LYS A 2 -35.86 -34.28 20.92
N ASP A 3 -35.27 -35.31 20.39
CA ASP A 3 -34.47 -36.23 21.17
C ASP A 3 -33.00 -35.75 21.29
N VAL A 4 -32.18 -36.52 21.98
CA VAL A 4 -30.78 -36.20 22.20
C VAL A 4 -29.99 -36.14 20.87
N ASN A 5 -30.35 -36.99 19.91
CA ASN A 5 -29.71 -37.00 18.61
C ASN A 5 -29.97 -35.72 17.81
N ASP A 6 -31.21 -35.21 17.85
CA ASP A 6 -31.57 -33.94 17.21
C ASP A 6 -30.81 -32.77 17.83
N LEU A 7 -30.67 -32.78 19.14
CA LEU A 7 -29.96 -31.78 19.89
C LEU A 7 -28.45 -31.81 19.52
N MET A 8 -27.87 -32.99 19.50
CA MET A 8 -26.46 -33.17 19.11
C MET A 8 -26.21 -32.71 17.69
N GLN A 9 -27.13 -33.03 16.78
CA GLN A 9 -27.02 -32.60 15.38
C GLN A 9 -27.07 -31.08 15.24
N ALA A 10 -28.00 -30.46 16.00
CA ALA A 10 -28.09 -28.99 16.02
C ALA A 10 -26.80 -28.33 16.51
N ILE A 11 -26.19 -28.89 17.56
CA ILE A 11 -24.89 -28.38 18.07
C ILE A 11 -23.80 -28.53 17.04
N LEU A 12 -23.72 -29.69 16.36
CA LEU A 12 -22.71 -29.91 15.30
C LEU A 12 -22.88 -28.95 14.12
N GLU A 13 -24.13 -28.70 13.73
CA GLU A 13 -24.44 -27.74 12.66
C GLU A 13 -24.05 -26.31 13.04
N MET A 14 -24.32 -25.91 14.28
CA MET A 14 -23.94 -24.61 14.80
C MET A 14 -22.41 -24.44 14.82
N ASP A 15 -21.71 -25.48 15.29
CA ASP A 15 -20.24 -25.48 15.31
C ASP A 15 -19.64 -25.36 13.91
N ALA A 16 -20.19 -26.13 12.96
CA ALA A 16 -19.74 -26.07 11.57
C ALA A 16 -19.99 -24.69 10.94
N ALA A 17 -21.16 -24.10 11.21
CA ALA A 17 -21.49 -22.76 10.74
C ALA A 17 -20.53 -21.71 11.32
N GLN A 18 -20.22 -21.80 12.60
CA GLN A 18 -19.30 -20.90 13.27
C GLN A 18 -17.89 -21.00 12.71
N ARG A 19 -17.44 -22.22 12.43
CA ARG A 19 -16.13 -22.44 11.79
C ARG A 19 -16.06 -21.83 10.40
N ARG A 20 -17.12 -21.97 9.61
CA ARG A 20 -17.20 -21.35 8.28
C ARG A 20 -17.14 -19.82 8.36
N GLU A 21 -17.87 -19.23 9.31
CA GLU A 21 -17.85 -17.79 9.53
C GLU A 21 -16.47 -17.30 9.97
N SER A 22 -15.80 -18.00 10.85
CA SER A 22 -14.46 -17.67 11.32
C SER A 22 -13.44 -17.75 10.19
N GLU A 23 -13.53 -18.79 9.37
CA GLU A 23 -12.63 -18.96 8.22
C GLU A 23 -12.85 -17.86 7.17
N LYS A 24 -14.11 -17.52 6.90
CA LYS A 24 -14.47 -16.44 6.00
C LYS A 24 -13.91 -15.10 6.50
N ALA A 25 -14.06 -14.80 7.78
CA ALA A 25 -13.52 -13.58 8.39
C ALA A 25 -11.99 -13.54 8.30
N ARG A 26 -11.33 -14.67 8.50
CA ARG A 26 -9.88 -14.80 8.38
C ARG A 26 -9.42 -14.49 6.97
N LEU A 27 -10.10 -15.06 5.97
CA LEU A 27 -9.77 -14.83 4.56
C LEU A 27 -10.01 -13.38 4.16
N GLU A 28 -11.09 -12.77 4.62
CA GLU A 28 -11.39 -11.36 4.35
C GLU A 28 -10.32 -10.45 4.94
N ARG A 29 -9.89 -10.70 6.18
CA ARG A 29 -8.81 -9.91 6.81
C ARG A 29 -7.50 -10.08 6.06
N SER A 30 -7.17 -11.30 5.66
CA SER A 30 -5.97 -11.58 4.89
C SER A 30 -5.97 -10.82 3.56
N ALA A 31 -7.11 -10.81 2.86
CA ALA A 31 -7.27 -10.08 1.61
C ALA A 31 -7.15 -8.57 1.82
N GLN A 32 -7.74 -8.04 2.89
CA GLN A 32 -7.65 -6.62 3.23
C GLN A 32 -6.21 -6.20 3.55
N LEU A 33 -5.48 -7.01 4.32
CA LEU A 33 -4.08 -6.75 4.64
C LEU A 33 -3.21 -6.77 3.39
N ALA A 34 -3.45 -7.71 2.48
CA ALA A 34 -2.73 -7.77 1.20
C ALA A 34 -3.00 -6.53 0.34
N ALA A 35 -4.26 -6.08 0.29
CA ALA A 35 -4.63 -4.88 -0.44
C ALA A 35 -3.99 -3.61 0.15
N LEU A 36 -3.94 -3.51 1.48
CA LEU A 36 -3.29 -2.39 2.16
C LEU A 36 -1.79 -2.37 1.91
N ASP A 37 -1.15 -3.53 1.92
CA ASP A 37 0.28 -3.63 1.62
C ASP A 37 0.57 -3.21 0.18
N GLU A 38 -0.25 -3.62 -0.77
CA GLU A 38 -0.14 -3.23 -2.17
C GLU A 38 -0.30 -1.72 -2.33
N GLN A 39 -1.28 -1.11 -1.67
CA GLN A 39 -1.47 0.35 -1.67
C GLN A 39 -0.26 1.06 -1.08
N LYS A 40 0.27 0.54 0.03
CA LYS A 40 1.46 1.09 0.68
C LYS A 40 2.66 1.09 -0.25
N GLN A 41 2.90 -0.03 -0.94
CA GLN A 41 4.00 -0.15 -1.90
C GLN A 41 3.84 0.84 -3.05
N LYS A 42 2.62 1.03 -3.54
CA LYS A 42 2.32 1.98 -4.59
C LYS A 42 2.60 3.42 -4.16
N ILE A 43 2.18 3.79 -2.96
CA ILE A 43 2.41 5.13 -2.39
C ILE A 43 3.91 5.38 -2.24
N ILE A 44 4.64 4.41 -1.72
CA ILE A 44 6.11 4.52 -1.57
C ILE A 44 6.77 4.72 -2.93
N ALA A 45 6.37 3.96 -3.94
CA ALA A 45 6.92 4.08 -5.30
C ALA A 45 6.61 5.45 -5.91
N GLU A 46 5.40 5.97 -5.72
CA GLU A 46 5.01 7.30 -6.20
C GLU A 46 5.79 8.41 -5.51
N CYS A 47 5.98 8.30 -4.19
CA CYS A 47 6.79 9.25 -3.43
C CYS A 47 8.25 9.24 -3.87
N ASP A 48 8.83 8.08 -4.07
CA ASP A 48 10.22 7.93 -4.53
C ASP A 48 10.39 8.53 -5.93
N ALA A 49 9.44 8.29 -6.83
CA ALA A 49 9.46 8.85 -8.18
C ALA A 49 9.36 10.37 -8.17
N ARG A 50 8.51 10.93 -7.30
CA ARG A 50 8.38 12.39 -7.13
C ARG A 50 9.65 13.01 -6.58
N GLU A 51 10.22 12.38 -5.55
CA GLU A 51 11.48 12.82 -4.94
C GLU A 51 12.61 12.88 -5.98
N LYS A 52 12.73 11.82 -6.77
CA LYS A 52 13.72 11.77 -7.84
C LYS A 52 13.50 12.86 -8.88
N SER A 53 12.25 13.05 -9.30
CA SER A 53 11.88 14.08 -10.27
C SER A 53 12.22 15.49 -9.75
N GLU A 54 11.90 15.78 -8.50
CA GLU A 54 12.21 17.06 -7.86
C GLU A 54 13.72 17.28 -7.71
N SER A 55 14.45 16.23 -7.33
CA SER A 55 15.89 16.27 -7.21
C SER A 55 16.56 16.50 -8.55
N ASP A 56 16.10 15.83 -9.61
CA ASP A 56 16.63 16.03 -10.97
C ASP A 56 16.33 17.45 -11.48
N ALA A 57 15.14 17.97 -11.18
CA ALA A 57 14.77 19.33 -11.57
C ALA A 57 15.61 20.37 -10.83
N ALA A 58 15.87 20.16 -9.53
CA ALA A 58 16.73 21.05 -8.74
C ALA A 58 18.17 21.02 -9.25
N ALA A 59 18.69 19.85 -9.61
CA ALA A 59 20.03 19.72 -10.18
C ALA A 59 20.15 20.45 -11.51
N ARG A 60 19.15 20.33 -12.38
CA ARG A 60 19.12 21.05 -13.66
C ARG A 60 19.07 22.56 -13.48
N ALA A 61 18.24 23.02 -12.55
CA ALA A 61 18.13 24.46 -12.23
C ALA A 61 19.45 25.00 -11.71
N ALA A 62 20.15 24.25 -10.87
CA ALA A 62 21.50 24.64 -10.38
C ALA A 62 22.53 24.71 -11.50
N GLU A 63 22.53 23.75 -12.41
CA GLU A 63 23.42 23.75 -13.56
C GLU A 63 23.16 24.95 -14.48
N GLU A 64 21.91 25.26 -14.77
CA GLU A 64 21.51 26.40 -15.59
C GLU A 64 21.90 27.72 -14.90
N GLY A 65 21.70 27.81 -13.60
CA GLY A 65 22.11 28.98 -12.81
C GLY A 65 23.62 29.19 -12.85
N ASN A 66 24.39 28.12 -12.70
CA ASN A 66 25.87 28.17 -12.78
C ASN A 66 26.36 28.58 -14.18
N ALA A 67 25.75 28.02 -15.22
CA ALA A 67 26.11 28.38 -16.61
C ALA A 67 25.81 29.85 -16.87
N ALA A 68 24.67 30.35 -16.42
CA ALA A 68 24.33 31.79 -16.57
C ALA A 68 25.28 32.68 -15.80
N ALA A 69 25.69 32.31 -14.59
CA ALA A 69 26.63 33.05 -13.78
C ALA A 69 28.02 33.11 -14.44
N LEU A 70 28.49 31.99 -14.99
CA LEU A 70 29.77 31.95 -15.72
C LEU A 70 29.72 32.81 -16.97
N ALA A 71 28.64 32.77 -17.72
CA ALA A 71 28.47 33.61 -18.93
C ALA A 71 28.49 35.11 -18.57
N ALA A 72 27.82 35.48 -17.46
CA ALA A 72 27.83 36.86 -16.99
C ALA A 72 29.23 37.33 -16.59
N LEU A 73 30.00 36.48 -15.92
CA LEU A 73 31.38 36.80 -15.56
C LEU A 73 32.28 36.98 -16.80
N GLU A 74 32.10 36.17 -17.81
CA GLU A 74 32.88 36.29 -19.06
C GLU A 74 32.57 37.57 -19.80
N THR A 75 31.34 38.04 -19.79
CA THR A 75 30.96 39.31 -20.45
C THR A 75 31.44 40.54 -19.70
N GLN A 76 31.81 40.44 -18.43
CA GLN A 76 32.34 41.54 -17.64
C GLN A 76 33.87 41.76 -17.77
N ARG A 77 34.51 40.90 -18.48
CA ARG A 77 35.94 41.00 -18.72
C ARG A 77 36.26 42.15 -19.73
#